data_c4fb748446e168cb82877654fdcde938
#
_entry.id   c4fb748446e168cb82877654fdcde938
#
_cell.length_a   1.000
_cell.length_b   1.000
_cell.length_c   1.000
_cell.angle_alpha   90.00
_cell.angle_beta   90.00
_cell.angle_gamma   90.00
#
_symmetry.space_group_name_H-M   'P 1'
#
loop_
_entity.id
_entity.type
_entity.pdbx_description
1 polymer ?
#
loop_
_entity_poly.entity_id
_entity_poly.type
_entity_poly.pdbx_seq_one_letter_code
_entity_poly.pdbx_strand_id
1 'polypeptide(L)'
;MENFTLTPLESGLKFDGEKIDELQEHFSDTLNGFMKNPGLFEGLMEAAENAISHAYPADYEPSHPFAGHRWWGASCFNLSENTLRFFIFDQGAGIPFTLPKGPLWERILAFVAENSGGLISDDAHMLEAAFEVGRTSTGLSYRGLGLKRMADVVRDTGSGYLRIISGRAEIIHHASGRIETRGLSAHIGGTLIEWNMPADVFTDTDEVDGDADD
;
A
#
# COMPACT_ATOMS: atom_id res chain seq x y z
N MET A 1 25.89 7.32 -8.57
CA MET A 1 25.56 6.83 -7.23
C MET A 1 24.15 7.29 -6.97
N GLU A 2 23.21 6.37 -6.83
CA GLU A 2 21.84 6.76 -6.44
C GLU A 2 21.87 7.30 -5.02
N ASN A 3 21.43 8.52 -4.85
CA ASN A 3 21.36 9.15 -3.53
C ASN A 3 19.98 8.91 -2.94
N PHE A 4 19.91 8.03 -1.94
CA PHE A 4 18.71 7.78 -1.16
C PHE A 4 18.85 8.35 0.24
N THR A 5 17.78 8.99 0.73
CA THR A 5 17.59 9.28 2.14
C THR A 5 16.55 8.29 2.66
N LEU A 6 16.94 7.48 3.65
CA LEU A 6 16.07 6.47 4.27
C LEU A 6 15.63 6.93 5.66
N THR A 7 14.37 6.70 6.00
CA THR A 7 13.90 6.86 7.39
C THR A 7 14.37 5.68 8.26
N PRO A 8 14.42 5.86 9.58
CA PRO A 8 14.46 4.74 10.50
C PRO A 8 13.32 3.75 10.24
N LEU A 9 13.57 2.47 10.51
CA LEU A 9 12.55 1.44 10.41
C LEU A 9 11.61 1.54 11.60
N GLU A 10 10.34 1.86 11.35
CA GLU A 10 9.28 1.83 12.34
C GLU A 10 8.64 0.44 12.43
N SER A 11 8.10 0.08 13.59
CA SER A 11 7.33 -1.16 13.73
C SER A 11 6.40 -1.14 14.94
N GLY A 12 5.31 -1.90 14.88
CA GLY A 12 4.36 -2.00 15.96
C GLY A 12 3.66 -3.37 16.05
N LEU A 13 3.31 -3.76 17.29
CA LEU A 13 2.42 -4.89 17.60
C LEU A 13 0.96 -4.42 17.72
N LYS A 14 0.76 -3.12 17.73
CA LYS A 14 -0.53 -2.44 17.81
C LYS A 14 -0.53 -1.30 16.81
N PHE A 15 -1.70 -0.80 16.59
CA PHE A 15 -1.91 0.44 15.86
C PHE A 15 -1.26 1.61 16.62
N ASP A 16 -0.45 2.40 15.92
CA ASP A 16 0.30 3.53 16.45
C ASP A 16 0.39 4.63 15.39
N GLY A 17 -0.52 5.60 15.52
CA GLY A 17 -0.63 6.72 14.57
C GLY A 17 0.59 7.64 14.60
N GLU A 18 1.28 7.79 15.74
CA GLU A 18 2.47 8.63 15.85
C GLU A 18 3.59 8.05 14.99
N LYS A 19 3.85 6.74 15.10
CA LYS A 19 4.87 6.06 14.26
C LYS A 19 4.55 6.10 12.77
N ILE A 20 3.28 6.03 12.40
CA ILE A 20 2.86 6.15 11.00
C ILE A 20 3.09 7.58 10.51
N ASP A 21 2.83 8.58 11.34
CA ASP A 21 3.04 9.98 11.01
C ASP A 21 4.54 10.31 10.84
N GLU A 22 5.41 9.70 11.64
CA GLU A 22 6.87 9.83 11.55
C GLU A 22 7.43 9.42 10.19
N LEU A 23 6.78 8.47 9.49
CA LEU A 23 7.19 8.07 8.14
C LEU A 23 7.13 9.22 7.13
N GLN A 24 6.23 10.18 7.31
CA GLN A 24 6.17 11.40 6.50
C GLN A 24 7.00 12.52 7.10
N GLU A 25 6.89 12.75 8.43
CA GLU A 25 7.54 13.85 9.13
C GLU A 25 9.05 13.92 8.88
N HIS A 26 9.68 12.76 8.73
CA HIS A 26 11.13 12.66 8.52
C HIS A 26 11.65 13.46 7.31
N PHE A 27 10.80 13.77 6.35
CA PHE A 27 11.21 14.54 5.17
C PHE A 27 11.05 16.05 5.32
N SER A 28 10.50 16.54 6.43
CA SER A 28 10.36 17.97 6.73
C SER A 28 11.69 18.71 6.71
N ASP A 29 12.78 18.07 7.13
CA ASP A 29 14.13 18.64 7.12
C ASP A 29 14.85 18.45 5.77
N THR A 30 14.36 17.59 4.90
CA THR A 30 15.02 17.21 3.64
C THR A 30 14.44 17.94 2.43
N LEU A 31 13.12 18.14 2.43
CA LEU A 31 12.38 18.78 1.34
C LEU A 31 11.92 20.18 1.78
N ASN A 32 12.40 21.19 1.08
CA ASN A 32 11.96 22.55 1.33
C ASN A 32 10.46 22.70 1.02
N GLY A 33 9.71 23.34 1.94
CA GLY A 33 8.25 23.48 1.80
C GLY A 33 7.48 22.17 1.95
N PHE A 34 8.07 21.16 2.63
CA PHE A 34 7.42 19.86 2.81
C PHE A 34 6.06 19.98 3.51
N MET A 35 5.06 19.33 2.93
CA MET A 35 3.73 19.18 3.53
C MET A 35 3.34 17.71 3.56
N LYS A 36 2.83 17.25 4.70
CA LYS A 36 2.26 15.91 4.84
C LYS A 36 1.05 15.75 3.94
N ASN A 37 0.92 14.58 3.35
CA ASN A 37 -0.26 14.19 2.57
C ASN A 37 -1.24 13.42 3.46
N PRO A 38 -2.43 13.99 3.81
CA PRO A 38 -3.40 13.32 4.67
C PRO A 38 -3.95 12.02 4.08
N GLY A 39 -4.13 11.95 2.76
CA GLY A 39 -4.58 10.74 2.08
C GLY A 39 -3.57 9.61 2.20
N LEU A 40 -2.27 9.92 2.07
CA LEU A 40 -1.21 8.94 2.29
C LEU A 40 -1.18 8.47 3.75
N PHE A 41 -1.36 9.38 4.72
CA PHE A 41 -1.46 9.00 6.12
C PHE A 41 -2.59 7.98 6.35
N GLU A 42 -3.79 8.24 5.81
CA GLU A 42 -4.92 7.30 5.89
C GLU A 42 -4.60 5.96 5.21
N GLY A 43 -3.91 5.98 4.07
CA GLY A 43 -3.48 4.77 3.36
C GLY A 43 -2.49 3.93 4.16
N LEU A 44 -1.48 4.57 4.76
CA LEU A 44 -0.49 3.92 5.65
C LEU A 44 -1.15 3.33 6.89
N MET A 45 -2.11 4.05 7.48
CA MET A 45 -2.92 3.61 8.61
C MET A 45 -3.72 2.35 8.27
N GLU A 46 -4.40 2.34 7.14
CA GLU A 46 -5.17 1.18 6.66
C GLU A 46 -4.27 -0.04 6.43
N ALA A 47 -3.07 0.16 5.85
CA ALA A 47 -2.11 -0.91 5.64
C ALA A 47 -1.60 -1.50 6.97
N ALA A 48 -1.26 -0.66 7.95
CA ALA A 48 -0.83 -1.09 9.27
C ALA A 48 -1.95 -1.81 10.04
N GLU A 49 -3.20 -1.33 9.94
CA GLU A 49 -4.36 -2.00 10.53
C GLU A 49 -4.61 -3.37 9.91
N ASN A 50 -4.47 -3.50 8.58
CA ASN A 50 -4.59 -4.78 7.90
C ASN A 50 -3.53 -5.79 8.35
N ALA A 51 -2.29 -5.33 8.56
CA ALA A 51 -1.21 -6.16 9.09
C ALA A 51 -1.52 -6.70 10.50
N ILE A 52 -2.12 -5.88 11.37
CA ILE A 52 -2.43 -6.29 12.75
C ILE A 52 -3.69 -7.16 12.80
N SER A 53 -4.74 -6.77 12.06
CA SER A 53 -6.07 -7.36 12.21
C SER A 53 -6.29 -8.61 11.35
N HIS A 54 -5.58 -8.74 10.23
CA HIS A 54 -5.89 -9.73 9.21
C HIS A 54 -4.72 -10.61 8.79
N ALA A 55 -3.47 -10.13 8.90
CA ALA A 55 -2.32 -10.84 8.36
C ALA A 55 -2.01 -12.16 9.07
N TYR A 56 -2.42 -12.33 10.33
CA TYR A 56 -2.07 -13.48 11.16
C TYR A 56 -3.29 -14.25 11.65
N PRO A 57 -4.05 -14.91 10.77
CA PRO A 57 -5.18 -15.72 11.19
C PRO A 57 -4.73 -16.95 12.00
N ALA A 58 -5.59 -17.43 12.91
CA ALA A 58 -5.24 -18.47 13.89
C ALA A 58 -4.84 -19.82 13.27
N ASP A 59 -5.20 -20.07 12.02
CA ASP A 59 -4.87 -21.28 11.26
C ASP A 59 -3.64 -21.11 10.34
N TYR A 60 -2.89 -20.00 10.49
CA TYR A 60 -1.64 -19.75 9.78
C TYR A 60 -0.44 -19.87 10.73
N GLU A 61 0.53 -20.68 10.37
CA GLU A 61 1.81 -20.77 11.04
C GLU A 61 2.86 -20.00 10.24
N PRO A 62 3.40 -18.88 10.78
CA PRO A 62 4.45 -18.11 10.11
C PRO A 62 5.71 -18.95 9.90
N SER A 63 6.34 -18.84 8.74
CA SER A 63 7.62 -19.50 8.44
C SER A 63 8.76 -19.00 9.33
N HIS A 64 8.60 -17.85 9.96
CA HIS A 64 9.58 -17.22 10.83
C HIS A 64 8.95 -16.88 12.18
N PRO A 65 9.26 -17.66 13.24
CA PRO A 65 8.63 -17.51 14.57
C PRO A 65 8.97 -16.20 15.29
N PHE A 66 9.97 -15.44 14.82
CA PHE A 66 10.38 -14.17 15.45
C PHE A 66 9.56 -12.97 15.02
N ALA A 67 8.72 -13.09 13.98
CA ALA A 67 7.99 -11.96 13.45
C ALA A 67 6.93 -11.40 14.41
N GLY A 68 6.23 -12.25 15.15
CA GLY A 68 5.04 -11.86 15.92
C GLY A 68 3.98 -11.26 15.01
N HIS A 69 2.84 -10.86 15.54
CA HIS A 69 1.80 -10.14 14.81
C HIS A 69 2.20 -8.66 14.71
N ARG A 70 3.02 -8.32 13.73
CA ARG A 70 3.71 -7.02 13.65
C ARG A 70 3.65 -6.45 12.23
N TRP A 71 3.60 -5.14 12.14
CA TRP A 71 3.90 -4.39 10.94
C TRP A 71 5.27 -3.72 11.05
N TRP A 72 5.90 -3.48 9.91
CA TRP A 72 7.10 -2.66 9.74
C TRP A 72 6.82 -1.59 8.70
N GLY A 73 7.30 -0.37 8.95
CA GLY A 73 7.18 0.76 8.04
C GLY A 73 8.52 1.43 7.83
N ALA A 74 8.74 1.89 6.62
CA ALA A 74 9.88 2.73 6.26
C ALA A 74 9.47 3.66 5.12
N SER A 75 10.27 4.71 4.92
CA SER A 75 10.14 5.55 3.75
C SER A 75 11.51 5.94 3.21
N CYS A 76 11.57 6.34 1.94
CA CYS A 76 12.80 6.84 1.35
C CYS A 76 12.54 7.93 0.33
N PHE A 77 13.49 8.85 0.22
CA PHE A 77 13.55 9.84 -0.84
C PHE A 77 14.65 9.46 -1.82
N ASN A 78 14.29 9.28 -3.09
CA ASN A 78 15.23 9.09 -4.18
C ASN A 78 15.48 10.44 -4.85
N LEU A 79 16.64 11.03 -4.59
CA LEU A 79 17.00 12.34 -5.14
C LEU A 79 17.14 12.31 -6.66
N SER A 80 17.60 11.21 -7.24
CA SER A 80 17.81 11.12 -8.70
C SER A 80 16.51 11.04 -9.49
N GLU A 81 15.48 10.41 -8.92
CA GLU A 81 14.15 10.30 -9.53
C GLU A 81 13.18 11.38 -9.04
N ASN A 82 13.56 12.15 -8.01
CA ASN A 82 12.71 13.09 -7.30
C ASN A 82 11.40 12.43 -6.81
N THR A 83 11.52 11.25 -6.18
CA THR A 83 10.36 10.48 -5.70
C THR A 83 10.49 10.11 -4.24
N LEU A 84 9.35 10.13 -3.55
CA LEU A 84 9.18 9.58 -2.22
C LEU A 84 8.53 8.21 -2.31
N ARG A 85 9.05 7.26 -1.53
CA ARG A 85 8.48 5.92 -1.40
C ARG A 85 8.17 5.64 0.06
N PHE A 86 7.00 5.07 0.30
CA PHE A 86 6.51 4.69 1.62
C PHE A 86 6.15 3.22 1.60
N PHE A 87 6.55 2.49 2.64
CA PHE A 87 6.40 1.05 2.71
C PHE A 87 5.71 0.64 4.01
N ILE A 88 4.78 -0.30 3.91
CA ILE A 88 4.30 -1.09 5.05
C ILE A 88 4.48 -2.56 4.69
N PHE A 89 5.03 -3.34 5.62
CA PHE A 89 5.27 -4.77 5.46
C PHE A 89 4.76 -5.55 6.67
N ASP A 90 4.20 -6.72 6.43
CA ASP A 90 3.91 -7.75 7.43
C ASP A 90 4.50 -9.09 6.99
N GLN A 91 4.70 -10.01 7.94
CA GLN A 91 5.14 -11.38 7.70
C GLN A 91 4.01 -12.40 7.92
N GLY A 92 2.78 -11.98 7.63
CA GLY A 92 1.59 -12.80 7.77
C GLY A 92 1.32 -13.74 6.60
N ALA A 93 0.10 -14.23 6.56
CA ALA A 93 -0.35 -15.22 5.57
C ALA A 93 -0.45 -14.68 4.14
N GLY A 94 -0.51 -13.35 3.99
CA GLY A 94 -0.75 -12.69 2.72
C GLY A 94 -2.25 -12.56 2.38
N ILE A 95 -2.55 -11.59 1.53
CA ILE A 95 -3.92 -11.27 1.11
C ILE A 95 -4.61 -12.49 0.46
N PRO A 96 -4.02 -13.21 -0.52
CA PRO A 96 -4.67 -14.35 -1.14
C PRO A 96 -5.13 -15.42 -0.15
N PHE A 97 -4.36 -15.68 0.90
CA PHE A 97 -4.72 -16.65 1.94
C PHE A 97 -5.88 -16.18 2.83
N THR A 98 -5.97 -14.87 3.08
CA THR A 98 -6.97 -14.30 4.00
C THR A 98 -8.29 -13.95 3.32
N LEU A 99 -8.29 -13.69 2.00
CA LEU A 99 -9.48 -13.34 1.23
C LEU A 99 -10.66 -14.30 1.39
N PRO A 100 -10.47 -15.64 1.35
CA PRO A 100 -11.57 -16.60 1.51
C PRO A 100 -12.28 -16.51 2.87
N LYS A 101 -11.64 -15.89 3.85
CA LYS A 101 -12.17 -15.70 5.20
C LYS A 101 -12.83 -14.32 5.38
N GLY A 102 -12.72 -13.48 4.38
CA GLY A 102 -13.20 -12.10 4.41
C GLY A 102 -14.66 -11.94 3.97
N PRO A 103 -15.29 -10.82 4.33
CA PRO A 103 -16.70 -10.56 4.05
C PRO A 103 -17.02 -10.37 2.55
N LEU A 104 -16.02 -10.14 1.72
CA LEU A 104 -16.20 -9.94 0.27
C LEU A 104 -16.02 -11.20 -0.56
N TRP A 105 -15.75 -12.35 0.07
CA TRP A 105 -15.40 -13.58 -0.65
C TRP A 105 -16.44 -14.01 -1.70
N GLU A 106 -17.72 -14.02 -1.36
CA GLU A 106 -18.79 -14.37 -2.28
C GLU A 106 -18.84 -13.45 -3.52
N ARG A 107 -18.53 -12.16 -3.33
CA ARG A 107 -18.47 -11.18 -4.43
C ARG A 107 -17.23 -11.39 -5.30
N ILE A 108 -16.11 -11.76 -4.70
CA ILE A 108 -14.88 -12.11 -5.41
C ILE A 108 -15.13 -13.34 -6.26
N LEU A 109 -15.77 -14.38 -5.71
CA LEU A 109 -16.15 -15.57 -6.46
C LEU A 109 -17.09 -15.26 -7.62
N ALA A 110 -18.10 -14.41 -7.41
CA ALA A 110 -19.01 -13.99 -8.47
C ALA A 110 -18.28 -13.24 -9.58
N PHE A 111 -17.39 -12.30 -9.22
CA PHE A 111 -16.58 -11.55 -10.18
C PHE A 111 -15.68 -12.49 -11.03
N VAL A 112 -15.01 -13.45 -10.39
CA VAL A 112 -14.16 -14.43 -11.08
C VAL A 112 -14.99 -15.34 -11.99
N ALA A 113 -16.17 -15.76 -11.53
CA ALA A 113 -17.08 -16.59 -12.36
C ALA A 113 -17.50 -15.87 -13.65
N GLU A 114 -17.75 -14.57 -13.56
CA GLU A 114 -18.18 -13.74 -14.70
C GLU A 114 -17.03 -13.42 -15.67
N ASN A 115 -15.81 -13.20 -15.15
CA ASN A 115 -14.70 -12.64 -15.94
C ASN A 115 -13.62 -13.66 -16.32
N SER A 116 -13.51 -14.78 -15.61
CA SER A 116 -12.43 -15.76 -15.79
C SER A 116 -12.92 -17.21 -15.93
N GLY A 117 -14.20 -17.40 -16.27
CA GLY A 117 -14.78 -18.74 -16.40
C GLY A 117 -14.82 -19.56 -15.10
N GLY A 118 -14.74 -18.91 -13.95
CA GLY A 118 -14.87 -19.51 -12.63
C GLY A 118 -13.59 -20.13 -12.05
N LEU A 119 -12.45 -19.97 -12.72
CA LEU A 119 -11.17 -20.53 -12.26
C LEU A 119 -10.36 -19.44 -11.56
N ILE A 120 -10.25 -19.51 -10.23
CA ILE A 120 -9.18 -18.86 -9.48
C ILE A 120 -7.95 -19.76 -9.62
N SER A 121 -7.04 -19.41 -10.52
CA SER A 121 -5.91 -20.29 -10.85
C SER A 121 -4.68 -20.04 -9.95
N ASP A 122 -4.53 -18.82 -9.42
CA ASP A 122 -3.36 -18.41 -8.65
C ASP A 122 -3.60 -17.13 -7.81
N ASP A 123 -2.60 -16.76 -7.03
CA ASP A 123 -2.61 -15.58 -6.16
C ASP A 123 -2.80 -14.27 -6.95
N ALA A 124 -2.33 -14.20 -8.20
CA ALA A 124 -2.42 -13.01 -9.02
C ALA A 124 -3.88 -12.70 -9.39
N HIS A 125 -4.63 -13.70 -9.85
CA HIS A 125 -6.07 -13.56 -10.12
C HIS A 125 -6.87 -13.23 -8.86
N MET A 126 -6.49 -13.82 -7.71
CA MET A 126 -7.12 -13.48 -6.42
C MET A 126 -6.92 -12.04 -6.04
N LEU A 127 -5.68 -11.55 -6.15
CA LEU A 127 -5.35 -10.19 -5.77
C LEU A 127 -6.01 -9.17 -6.69
N GLU A 128 -6.03 -9.43 -8.00
CA GLU A 128 -6.73 -8.61 -8.99
C GLU A 128 -8.25 -8.56 -8.72
N ALA A 129 -8.87 -9.71 -8.50
CA ALA A 129 -10.30 -9.79 -8.18
C ALA A 129 -10.64 -9.05 -6.89
N ALA A 130 -9.79 -9.13 -5.86
CA ALA A 130 -9.98 -8.39 -4.62
C ALA A 130 -9.95 -6.88 -4.83
N PHE A 131 -9.03 -6.40 -5.68
CA PHE A 131 -8.93 -4.99 -6.06
C PHE A 131 -10.18 -4.51 -6.80
N GLU A 132 -10.61 -5.24 -7.82
CA GLU A 132 -11.76 -4.88 -8.65
C GLU A 132 -13.07 -4.90 -7.84
N VAL A 133 -13.28 -5.91 -7.01
CA VAL A 133 -14.45 -5.98 -6.13
C VAL A 133 -14.42 -4.85 -5.09
N GLY A 134 -13.27 -4.55 -4.51
CA GLY A 134 -13.10 -3.40 -3.61
C GLY A 134 -13.43 -2.08 -4.30
N ARG A 135 -12.99 -1.88 -5.55
CA ARG A 135 -13.25 -0.69 -6.35
C ARG A 135 -14.73 -0.48 -6.67
N THR A 136 -15.46 -1.57 -6.99
CA THR A 136 -16.88 -1.51 -7.38
C THR A 136 -17.85 -1.53 -6.21
N SER A 137 -17.36 -1.78 -4.99
CA SER A 137 -18.18 -1.89 -3.78
C SER A 137 -18.52 -0.54 -3.18
N THR A 138 -19.44 0.21 -3.80
CA THR A 138 -20.00 1.42 -3.24
C THR A 138 -21.12 1.11 -2.26
N GLY A 139 -21.10 1.75 -1.06
CA GLY A 139 -22.19 1.65 -0.09
C GLY A 139 -22.10 0.50 0.93
N LEU A 140 -20.99 -0.23 0.97
CA LEU A 140 -20.72 -1.20 2.04
C LEU A 140 -20.10 -0.53 3.27
N SER A 141 -20.42 -1.08 4.47
CA SER A 141 -19.73 -0.74 5.70
C SER A 141 -18.21 -0.87 5.55
N TYR A 142 -17.45 -0.14 6.33
CA TYR A 142 -15.97 0.06 6.31
C TYR A 142 -15.11 -1.20 6.07
N ARG A 143 -15.64 -2.41 6.16
CA ARG A 143 -14.89 -3.66 5.97
C ARG A 143 -14.78 -4.04 4.50
N GLY A 144 -13.55 -4.20 4.02
CA GLY A 144 -13.25 -4.65 2.66
C GLY A 144 -12.94 -3.53 1.65
N LEU A 145 -12.88 -2.26 2.09
CA LEU A 145 -12.51 -1.12 1.25
C LEU A 145 -11.04 -0.71 1.38
N GLY A 146 -10.24 -1.42 2.17
CA GLY A 146 -8.85 -1.07 2.46
C GLY A 146 -7.99 -0.96 1.21
N LEU A 147 -8.03 -1.94 0.32
CA LEU A 147 -7.27 -1.89 -0.95
C LEU A 147 -7.67 -0.70 -1.82
N LYS A 148 -8.96 -0.38 -1.86
CA LYS A 148 -9.44 0.80 -2.59
C LYS A 148 -8.91 2.10 -1.98
N ARG A 149 -8.98 2.27 -0.66
CA ARG A 149 -8.48 3.47 0.03
C ARG A 149 -6.99 3.67 -0.21
N MET A 150 -6.20 2.59 -0.14
CA MET A 150 -4.79 2.64 -0.46
C MET A 150 -4.51 3.08 -1.90
N ALA A 151 -5.31 2.63 -2.87
CA ALA A 151 -5.20 3.05 -4.27
C ALA A 151 -5.72 4.47 -4.53
N ASP A 152 -6.73 4.90 -3.77
CA ASP A 152 -7.28 6.26 -3.88
C ASP A 152 -6.21 7.33 -3.60
N VAL A 153 -5.21 7.06 -2.76
CA VAL A 153 -4.07 7.95 -2.48
C VAL A 153 -3.40 8.42 -3.77
N VAL A 154 -2.95 7.49 -4.61
CA VAL A 154 -2.24 7.84 -5.85
C VAL A 154 -3.19 8.36 -6.94
N ARG A 155 -4.43 7.91 -6.94
CA ARG A 155 -5.45 8.43 -7.85
C ARG A 155 -5.77 9.90 -7.55
N ASP A 156 -5.95 10.25 -6.28
CA ASP A 156 -6.37 11.58 -5.86
C ASP A 156 -5.23 12.60 -5.98
N THR A 157 -3.98 12.17 -5.88
CA THR A 157 -2.80 12.99 -6.21
C THR A 157 -2.54 13.07 -7.72
N GLY A 158 -3.14 12.18 -8.52
CA GLY A 158 -2.96 12.14 -9.98
C GLY A 158 -1.58 11.67 -10.45
N SER A 159 -0.70 11.23 -9.54
CA SER A 159 0.69 10.89 -9.84
C SER A 159 1.19 9.70 -9.02
N GLY A 160 2.11 8.91 -9.61
CA GLY A 160 2.74 7.79 -8.93
C GLY A 160 1.99 6.47 -9.09
N TYR A 161 2.29 5.54 -8.21
CA TYR A 161 1.64 4.22 -8.17
C TYR A 161 1.59 3.64 -6.75
N LEU A 162 0.58 2.79 -6.52
CA LEU A 162 0.54 1.84 -5.42
C LEU A 162 0.97 0.47 -5.93
N ARG A 163 1.92 -0.16 -5.26
CA ARG A 163 2.36 -1.54 -5.51
C ARG A 163 2.06 -2.40 -4.30
N ILE A 164 1.48 -3.56 -4.52
CA ILE A 164 1.26 -4.56 -3.49
C ILE A 164 1.88 -5.87 -3.94
N ILE A 165 2.74 -6.44 -3.10
CA ILE A 165 3.26 -7.81 -3.26
C ILE A 165 2.70 -8.64 -2.11
N SER A 166 1.97 -9.71 -2.42
CA SER A 166 1.38 -10.56 -1.40
C SER A 166 1.28 -12.00 -1.88
N GLY A 167 1.71 -12.94 -1.04
CA GLY A 167 1.81 -14.33 -1.46
C GLY A 167 2.78 -14.50 -2.62
N ARG A 168 2.29 -15.06 -3.73
CA ARG A 168 3.02 -15.20 -5.01
C ARG A 168 2.51 -14.23 -6.09
N ALA A 169 1.99 -13.09 -5.69
CA ALA A 169 1.44 -12.10 -6.60
C ALA A 169 1.99 -10.70 -6.37
N GLU A 170 2.00 -9.93 -7.44
CA GLU A 170 2.23 -8.50 -7.43
C GLU A 170 1.13 -7.80 -8.23
N ILE A 171 0.64 -6.69 -7.71
CA ILE A 171 -0.24 -5.77 -8.43
C ILE A 171 0.30 -4.35 -8.31
N ILE A 172 0.27 -3.60 -9.41
CA ILE A 172 0.62 -2.18 -9.48
C ILE A 172 -0.59 -1.41 -9.97
N HIS A 173 -1.07 -0.49 -9.16
CA HIS A 173 -2.15 0.41 -9.48
C HIS A 173 -1.58 1.81 -9.72
N HIS A 174 -1.60 2.26 -10.97
CA HIS A 174 -1.13 3.59 -11.36
C HIS A 174 -2.18 4.67 -11.10
N ALA A 175 -1.75 5.89 -10.89
CA ALA A 175 -2.63 7.06 -10.76
C ALA A 175 -3.56 7.23 -11.96
N SER A 176 -3.13 6.83 -13.17
CA SER A 176 -3.94 6.81 -14.39
C SER A 176 -5.11 5.82 -14.38
N GLY A 177 -5.20 4.95 -13.36
CA GLY A 177 -6.15 3.84 -13.29
C GLY A 177 -5.70 2.58 -14.01
N ARG A 178 -4.52 2.57 -14.65
CA ARG A 178 -3.93 1.36 -15.22
C ARG A 178 -3.52 0.40 -14.10
N ILE A 179 -3.86 -0.87 -14.26
CA ILE A 179 -3.50 -1.93 -13.34
C ILE A 179 -2.59 -2.91 -14.08
N GLU A 180 -1.51 -3.33 -13.41
CA GLU A 180 -0.63 -4.39 -13.86
C GLU A 180 -0.61 -5.48 -12.79
N THR A 181 -0.81 -6.72 -13.19
CA THR A 181 -0.79 -7.86 -12.27
C THR A 181 0.15 -8.94 -12.82
N ARG A 182 0.94 -9.55 -11.93
CA ARG A 182 1.80 -10.66 -12.30
C ARG A 182 1.95 -11.69 -11.19
N GLY A 183 2.11 -12.96 -11.58
CA GLY A 183 2.53 -14.03 -10.69
C GLY A 183 4.04 -13.97 -10.42
N LEU A 184 4.44 -14.34 -9.21
CA LEU A 184 5.83 -14.42 -8.77
C LEU A 184 6.27 -15.88 -8.62
N SER A 185 7.56 -16.15 -8.90
CA SER A 185 8.15 -17.48 -8.74
C SER A 185 8.30 -17.92 -7.29
N ALA A 186 8.38 -16.95 -6.36
CA ALA A 186 8.54 -17.19 -4.93
C ALA A 186 7.46 -16.47 -4.12
N HIS A 187 7.10 -17.06 -2.96
CA HIS A 187 6.22 -16.42 -1.97
C HIS A 187 7.02 -15.41 -1.16
N ILE A 188 6.51 -14.18 -0.98
CA ILE A 188 7.22 -13.12 -0.25
C ILE A 188 7.25 -13.37 1.28
N GLY A 189 6.36 -14.21 1.79
CA GLY A 189 6.24 -14.48 3.24
C GLY A 189 5.50 -13.38 3.99
N GLY A 190 4.44 -12.84 3.40
CA GLY A 190 3.64 -11.76 3.98
C GLY A 190 3.03 -10.86 2.91
N THR A 191 2.87 -9.58 3.26
CA THR A 191 2.40 -8.54 2.35
C THR A 191 3.32 -7.31 2.45
N LEU A 192 3.80 -6.83 1.30
CA LEU A 192 4.48 -5.55 1.14
C LEU A 192 3.58 -4.60 0.36
N ILE A 193 3.35 -3.44 0.92
CA ILE A 193 2.61 -2.33 0.29
C ILE A 193 3.58 -1.16 0.12
N GLU A 194 3.68 -0.64 -1.09
CA GLU A 194 4.55 0.47 -1.47
C GLU A 194 3.75 1.55 -2.19
N TRP A 195 3.85 2.79 -1.74
CA TRP A 195 3.48 3.97 -2.51
C TRP A 195 4.74 4.61 -3.07
N ASN A 196 4.75 4.88 -4.37
CA ASN A 196 5.80 5.66 -5.03
C ASN A 196 5.16 6.90 -5.62
N MET A 197 5.57 8.06 -5.16
CA MET A 197 4.95 9.35 -5.50
C MET A 197 6.04 10.38 -5.82
N PRO A 198 5.83 11.27 -6.81
CA PRO A 198 6.73 12.40 -7.04
C PRO A 198 6.84 13.28 -5.79
N ALA A 199 8.01 13.86 -5.54
CA ALA A 199 8.24 14.68 -4.35
C ALA A 199 7.45 16.00 -4.37
N ASP A 200 7.09 16.51 -5.55
CA ASP A 200 6.28 17.71 -5.74
C ASP A 200 4.85 17.59 -5.18
N VAL A 201 4.35 16.36 -5.01
CA VAL A 201 3.07 16.10 -4.30
C VAL A 201 3.15 16.51 -2.81
N PHE A 202 4.36 16.62 -2.28
CA PHE A 202 4.65 16.91 -0.87
C PHE A 202 5.27 18.28 -0.64
N THR A 203 5.28 19.16 -1.64
CA THR A 203 5.84 20.50 -1.53
C THR A 203 4.82 21.55 -1.98
N ASP A 204 4.82 22.70 -1.31
CA ASP A 204 4.01 23.83 -1.74
C ASP A 204 4.60 24.44 -3.02
N THR A 205 3.82 24.52 -4.08
CA THR A 205 4.24 25.07 -5.38
C THR A 205 4.01 26.58 -5.50
N ASP A 206 3.48 27.23 -4.45
CA ASP A 206 3.05 28.63 -4.51
C ASP A 206 4.19 29.66 -4.24
N GLU A 207 5.45 29.23 -4.01
CA GLU A 207 6.56 30.16 -3.70
C GLU A 207 7.49 30.53 -4.88
N VAL A 208 7.13 30.34 -6.14
CA VAL A 208 8.03 30.63 -7.28
C VAL A 208 7.61 31.85 -8.12
N ASP A 209 6.60 32.62 -7.72
CA ASP A 209 6.22 33.86 -8.41
C ASP A 209 6.37 35.11 -7.50
N GLY A 210 7.61 35.43 -7.10
CA GLY A 210 7.89 36.63 -6.34
C GLY A 210 9.34 37.06 -6.42
N ASP A 211 9.65 37.92 -7.35
CA ASP A 211 10.77 38.86 -7.50
C ASP A 211 11.62 38.66 -8.77
N ALA A 212 11.00 39.07 -9.87
CA ALA A 212 11.74 39.56 -11.02
C ALA A 212 11.14 40.92 -11.42
N ASP A 213 11.31 41.91 -10.55
CA ASP A 213 11.23 43.33 -10.90
C ASP A 213 12.14 44.11 -9.95
N ASP A 214 13.37 44.43 -10.43
CA ASP A 214 14.05 45.71 -10.36
C ASP A 214 15.38 45.65 -11.14
#